data_96f2c004dd2dba537134e2531fac8df4
#
_entry.id   96f2c004dd2dba537134e2531fac8df4
#
_cell.length_a   1.000
_cell.length_b   1.000
_cell.length_c   1.000
_cell.angle_alpha   90.00
_cell.angle_beta   90.00
_cell.angle_gamma   90.00
#
_symmetry.space_group_name_H-M   'P 1'
#
loop_
_entity.id
_entity.type
_entity.pdbx_description
1 polymer ?
#
loop_
_entity_poly.entity_id
_entity_poly.type
_entity_poly.pdbx_seq_one_letter_code
_entity_poly.pdbx_strand_id
1 'polypeptide(L)'
;MSEELLNTTVEQEYDASQIQVLEGLEAVRKRPGMYIGSTSASGLHHLVYEIVDNAIDEALAGYCTHITVTINPGDTITVTDNGRGIPVDIQAQTGRPALEVVYTVLHAGGKFGGGGYKVSGGLHGVGASVVNALSEWLTVEVHKEGKIYQMKFARGNITQEMRVIGNTDRHGTIVTFKPDPEMFDTLIYDYETLHTRMREQAFLNAGLRIEIADRRTEDGPSDSMCYEGGIREFVLWHNRHKTPLHEEVVYMAGVRRDAEAEVALQYHDGYNETIVSFANNIHTPEGGMHETGFKTALTRVLNAYGTKTGVIKTDADKVSGEDCREGLTAVISVKLTDAQFEGQTKAKLGNAYIRTLVDSIVNEQLSTYFEEHPAVARTILEKAMTANRAREAARKARELSLIHISEPTRPRLIS
;
A
#
# COMPACT_ATOMS: atom_id res chain seq x y z
N MET A 1 21.25 -18.61 28.90
CA MET A 1 19.78 -18.89 28.89
C MET A 1 19.21 -19.16 27.49
N SER A 2 20.01 -19.23 26.43
CA SER A 2 19.58 -19.44 25.05
C SER A 2 19.88 -20.79 24.45
N GLU A 3 20.67 -21.63 25.09
CA GLU A 3 21.00 -23.00 24.58
C GLU A 3 20.13 -24.12 25.21
N GLU A 4 19.53 -23.90 26.36
CA GLU A 4 18.69 -24.92 27.00
C GLU A 4 17.28 -25.08 26.37
N LEU A 5 16.78 -24.08 25.67
CA LEU A 5 15.45 -24.13 25.03
C LEU A 5 15.41 -24.95 23.72
N LEU A 6 16.57 -25.22 23.12
CA LEU A 6 16.65 -25.93 21.83
C LEU A 6 16.90 -27.46 21.97
N ASN A 7 17.19 -27.96 23.18
CA ASN A 7 17.56 -29.35 23.43
C ASN A 7 16.54 -30.18 24.25
N THR A 8 15.37 -29.66 24.53
CA THR A 8 14.29 -30.46 25.15
C THR A 8 13.60 -31.30 24.09
N THR A 9 13.95 -32.55 24.02
CA THR A 9 13.13 -33.58 23.35
C THR A 9 11.75 -33.60 24.01
N VAL A 10 10.69 -33.37 23.23
CA VAL A 10 9.32 -33.48 23.75
C VAL A 10 9.06 -34.97 24.02
N GLU A 11 8.99 -35.36 25.30
CA GLU A 11 8.73 -36.75 25.70
C GLU A 11 7.27 -37.21 25.57
N GLN A 12 6.37 -36.32 25.08
CA GLN A 12 4.97 -36.69 24.83
C GLN A 12 4.83 -37.34 23.45
N GLU A 13 4.15 -38.50 23.40
CA GLU A 13 3.74 -39.13 22.15
C GLU A 13 2.89 -38.14 21.33
N TYR A 14 3.32 -37.87 20.09
CA TYR A 14 2.57 -37.04 19.17
C TYR A 14 1.44 -37.85 18.55
N ASP A 15 0.23 -37.67 19.08
CA ASP A 15 -0.97 -38.35 18.63
C ASP A 15 -2.08 -37.37 18.18
N ALA A 16 -3.20 -37.89 17.73
CA ALA A 16 -4.32 -37.09 17.24
C ALA A 16 -4.91 -36.12 18.28
N SER A 17 -4.72 -36.38 19.59
CA SER A 17 -5.24 -35.51 20.66
C SER A 17 -4.48 -34.19 20.75
N GLN A 18 -3.27 -34.12 20.17
CA GLN A 18 -2.43 -32.91 20.11
C GLN A 18 -2.78 -32.00 18.93
N ILE A 19 -3.59 -32.48 18.00
CA ILE A 19 -4.05 -31.67 16.88
C ILE A 19 -5.23 -30.83 17.32
N GLN A 20 -4.99 -29.51 17.50
CA GLN A 20 -6.04 -28.56 17.85
C GLN A 20 -6.66 -27.97 16.57
N VAL A 21 -7.96 -28.08 16.43
CA VAL A 21 -8.74 -27.38 15.41
C VAL A 21 -9.23 -26.08 16.00
N LEU A 22 -8.85 -24.96 15.39
CA LEU A 22 -9.28 -23.62 15.77
C LEU A 22 -10.37 -23.17 14.83
N GLU A 23 -11.50 -22.77 15.36
CA GLU A 23 -12.64 -22.30 14.55
C GLU A 23 -12.90 -20.82 14.79
N GLY A 24 -13.40 -20.16 13.74
CA GLY A 24 -13.84 -18.75 13.80
C GLY A 24 -12.79 -17.78 14.30
N LEU A 25 -13.21 -16.82 15.12
CA LEU A 25 -12.36 -15.73 15.61
C LEU A 25 -11.37 -16.16 16.71
N GLU A 26 -11.53 -17.34 17.29
CA GLU A 26 -10.55 -17.86 18.24
C GLU A 26 -9.20 -18.13 17.56
N ALA A 27 -9.21 -18.57 16.31
CA ALA A 27 -8.01 -18.75 15.49
C ALA A 27 -7.21 -17.44 15.36
N VAL A 28 -7.90 -16.31 15.16
CA VAL A 28 -7.29 -14.98 15.08
C VAL A 28 -6.61 -14.60 16.38
N ARG A 29 -7.28 -14.80 17.51
CA ARG A 29 -6.73 -14.48 18.84
C ARG A 29 -5.53 -15.35 19.22
N LYS A 30 -5.54 -16.64 18.82
CA LYS A 30 -4.40 -17.55 19.09
C LYS A 30 -3.19 -17.28 18.17
N ARG A 31 -3.40 -16.79 16.97
CA ARG A 31 -2.34 -16.55 15.97
C ARG A 31 -2.51 -15.21 15.26
N PRO A 32 -2.50 -14.07 16.00
CA PRO A 32 -2.77 -12.75 15.42
C PRO A 32 -1.78 -12.37 14.32
N GLY A 33 -0.50 -12.77 14.44
CA GLY A 33 0.53 -12.51 13.44
C GLY A 33 0.21 -13.07 12.03
N MET A 34 -0.62 -14.12 11.93
CA MET A 34 -1.05 -14.64 10.62
C MET A 34 -1.99 -13.67 9.88
N TYR A 35 -2.68 -12.77 10.59
CA TYR A 35 -3.70 -11.87 10.04
C TYR A 35 -3.22 -10.42 9.96
N ILE A 36 -2.41 -9.97 10.92
CA ILE A 36 -1.94 -8.57 11.00
C ILE A 36 -0.41 -8.44 10.92
N GLY A 37 0.31 -9.53 10.64
CA GLY A 37 1.77 -9.57 10.47
C GLY A 37 2.54 -9.61 11.78
N SER A 38 2.18 -8.84 12.79
CA SER A 38 2.82 -8.81 14.11
C SER A 38 1.86 -8.31 15.20
N THR A 39 2.24 -8.44 16.48
CA THR A 39 1.54 -7.84 17.64
C THR A 39 2.22 -6.55 18.14
N SER A 40 3.28 -6.11 17.46
CA SER A 40 3.97 -4.86 17.73
C SER A 40 3.15 -3.63 17.30
N ALA A 41 3.72 -2.43 17.45
CA ALA A 41 3.11 -1.19 16.98
C ALA A 41 2.66 -1.26 15.51
N SER A 42 3.38 -1.98 14.64
CA SER A 42 3.00 -2.16 13.24
C SER A 42 1.66 -2.89 13.09
N GLY A 43 1.46 -4.00 13.81
CA GLY A 43 0.19 -4.72 13.80
C GLY A 43 -0.95 -3.93 14.46
N LEU A 44 -0.64 -3.12 15.48
CA LEU A 44 -1.62 -2.22 16.09
C LEU A 44 -2.18 -1.22 15.06
N HIS A 45 -1.30 -0.55 14.31
CA HIS A 45 -1.71 0.38 13.25
C HIS A 45 -2.46 -0.33 12.11
N HIS A 46 -2.13 -1.60 11.85
CA HIS A 46 -2.81 -2.38 10.81
C HIS A 46 -4.32 -2.54 11.07
N LEU A 47 -4.77 -2.58 12.35
CA LEU A 47 -6.19 -2.59 12.67
C LEU A 47 -6.92 -1.35 12.10
N VAL A 48 -6.28 -0.18 12.17
CA VAL A 48 -6.83 1.06 11.61
C VAL A 48 -6.90 0.96 10.09
N TYR A 49 -5.83 0.43 9.47
CA TYR A 49 -5.78 0.28 8.00
C TYR A 49 -6.90 -0.61 7.49
N GLU A 50 -7.20 -1.73 8.16
CA GLU A 50 -8.28 -2.63 7.73
C GLU A 50 -9.67 -1.97 7.75
N ILE A 51 -9.95 -1.11 8.72
CA ILE A 51 -11.22 -0.37 8.77
C ILE A 51 -11.24 0.77 7.74
N VAL A 52 -10.13 1.51 7.59
CA VAL A 52 -10.01 2.58 6.59
C VAL A 52 -10.11 2.01 5.16
N ASP A 53 -9.45 0.89 4.89
CA ASP A 53 -9.48 0.23 3.58
C ASP A 53 -10.91 -0.18 3.18
N ASN A 54 -11.80 -0.49 4.14
CA ASN A 54 -13.22 -0.71 3.85
C ASN A 54 -13.93 0.59 3.39
N ALA A 55 -13.61 1.73 4.00
CA ALA A 55 -14.13 3.03 3.58
C ALA A 55 -13.55 3.47 2.22
N ILE A 56 -12.27 3.17 1.96
CA ILE A 56 -11.63 3.39 0.66
C ILE A 56 -12.28 2.54 -0.44
N ASP A 57 -12.66 1.29 -0.14
CA ASP A 57 -13.38 0.46 -1.10
C ASP A 57 -14.76 1.05 -1.48
N GLU A 58 -15.45 1.71 -0.54
CA GLU A 58 -16.65 2.50 -0.85
C GLU A 58 -16.34 3.72 -1.74
N ALA A 59 -15.19 4.37 -1.55
CA ALA A 59 -14.74 5.46 -2.41
C ALA A 59 -14.38 4.98 -3.82
N LEU A 60 -13.66 3.85 -3.95
CA LEU A 60 -13.36 3.20 -5.23
C LEU A 60 -14.64 2.77 -5.98
N ALA A 61 -15.68 2.41 -5.25
CA ALA A 61 -16.98 2.10 -5.81
C ALA A 61 -17.81 3.36 -6.16
N GLY A 62 -17.30 4.56 -5.84
CA GLY A 62 -17.94 5.85 -6.16
C GLY A 62 -19.00 6.32 -5.15
N TYR A 63 -19.06 5.72 -3.97
CA TYR A 63 -20.10 6.02 -2.98
C TYR A 63 -19.62 6.79 -1.75
N CYS A 64 -18.32 6.87 -1.52
CA CYS A 64 -17.73 7.59 -0.40
C CYS A 64 -16.87 8.76 -0.89
N THR A 65 -17.05 9.93 -0.29
CA THR A 65 -16.31 11.16 -0.60
C THR A 65 -15.61 11.75 0.62
N HIS A 66 -15.88 11.23 1.82
CA HIS A 66 -15.32 11.75 3.06
C HIS A 66 -15.10 10.63 4.08
N ILE A 67 -13.88 10.56 4.59
CA ILE A 67 -13.47 9.63 5.64
C ILE A 67 -12.84 10.44 6.77
N THR A 68 -13.21 10.12 8.02
CA THR A 68 -12.60 10.72 9.22
C THR A 68 -12.00 9.63 10.09
N VAL A 69 -10.77 9.83 10.53
CA VAL A 69 -10.05 8.94 11.45
C VAL A 69 -9.73 9.73 12.72
N THR A 70 -10.15 9.26 13.88
CA THR A 70 -9.90 9.94 15.15
C THR A 70 -9.23 9.00 16.14
N ILE A 71 -8.09 9.43 16.69
CA ILE A 71 -7.46 8.82 17.86
C ILE A 71 -8.07 9.48 19.08
N ASN A 72 -8.85 8.75 19.84
CA ASN A 72 -9.54 9.29 21.01
C ASN A 72 -8.75 9.04 22.30
N PRO A 73 -9.12 9.70 23.42
CA PRO A 73 -8.59 9.38 24.73
C PRO A 73 -8.73 7.89 25.08
N GLY A 74 -7.73 7.33 25.74
CA GLY A 74 -7.67 5.89 26.07
C GLY A 74 -7.29 5.01 24.88
N ASP A 75 -6.64 5.60 23.86
CA ASP A 75 -6.14 4.93 22.64
C ASP A 75 -7.22 4.11 21.93
N THR A 76 -8.41 4.69 21.84
CA THR A 76 -9.49 4.16 21.00
C THR A 76 -9.48 4.84 19.64
N ILE A 77 -9.89 4.13 18.62
CA ILE A 77 -9.99 4.65 17.23
C ILE A 77 -11.45 4.75 16.83
N THR A 78 -11.80 5.86 16.18
CA THR A 78 -13.06 6.00 15.46
C THR A 78 -12.75 6.26 13.99
N VAL A 79 -13.32 5.46 13.10
CA VAL A 79 -13.32 5.67 11.65
C VAL A 79 -14.75 5.91 11.22
N THR A 80 -14.98 6.99 10.50
CA THR A 80 -16.30 7.35 9.94
C THR A 80 -16.17 7.51 8.43
N ASP A 81 -17.08 6.93 7.69
CA ASP A 81 -17.26 7.15 6.24
C ASP A 81 -18.67 7.62 5.91
N ASN A 82 -18.83 8.24 4.76
CA ASN A 82 -20.12 8.61 4.19
C ASN A 82 -20.52 7.72 2.99
N GLY A 83 -20.08 6.46 2.98
CA GLY A 83 -20.42 5.45 1.98
C GLY A 83 -21.88 4.96 2.08
N ARG A 84 -22.20 3.84 1.42
CA ARG A 84 -23.57 3.25 1.42
C ARG A 84 -24.01 2.71 2.77
N GLY A 85 -23.07 2.52 3.71
CA GLY A 85 -23.27 1.75 4.94
C GLY A 85 -23.33 0.23 4.71
N ILE A 86 -22.82 -0.53 5.67
CA ILE A 86 -22.86 -1.99 5.65
C ILE A 86 -24.33 -2.46 5.55
N PRO A 87 -24.65 -3.50 4.73
CA PRO A 87 -26.00 -4.05 4.69
C PRO A 87 -26.48 -4.52 6.06
N VAL A 88 -27.72 -4.20 6.38
CA VAL A 88 -28.37 -4.54 7.67
C VAL A 88 -29.42 -5.65 7.52
N ASP A 89 -29.70 -6.05 6.28
CA ASP A 89 -30.64 -7.12 5.95
C ASP A 89 -30.10 -8.48 6.40
N ILE A 90 -30.99 -9.47 6.44
CA ILE A 90 -30.64 -10.87 6.75
C ILE A 90 -29.88 -11.48 5.57
N GLN A 91 -28.68 -11.96 5.83
CA GLN A 91 -27.87 -12.70 4.86
C GLN A 91 -28.46 -14.11 4.68
N ALA A 92 -28.83 -14.46 3.44
CA ALA A 92 -29.65 -15.63 3.15
C ALA A 92 -29.02 -16.99 3.54
N GLN A 93 -27.70 -17.14 3.46
CA GLN A 93 -27.01 -18.40 3.78
C GLN A 93 -26.89 -18.64 5.27
N THR A 94 -26.72 -17.59 6.06
CA THR A 94 -26.46 -17.66 7.51
C THR A 94 -27.72 -17.45 8.34
N GLY A 95 -28.77 -16.83 7.78
CA GLY A 95 -29.95 -16.41 8.51
C GLY A 95 -29.72 -15.32 9.54
N ARG A 96 -28.55 -14.65 9.52
CA ARG A 96 -28.14 -13.59 10.45
C ARG A 96 -28.03 -12.24 9.74
N PRO A 97 -28.12 -11.11 10.47
CA PRO A 97 -27.87 -9.79 9.87
C PRO A 97 -26.51 -9.74 9.18
N ALA A 98 -26.45 -9.14 7.99
CA ALA A 98 -25.19 -9.04 7.24
C ALA A 98 -24.10 -8.30 8.03
N LEU A 99 -24.48 -7.27 8.81
CA LEU A 99 -23.59 -6.57 9.73
C LEU A 99 -22.92 -7.52 10.73
N GLU A 100 -23.70 -8.45 11.33
CA GLU A 100 -23.17 -9.47 12.23
C GLU A 100 -22.18 -10.38 11.52
N VAL A 101 -22.55 -10.88 10.33
CA VAL A 101 -21.74 -11.81 9.54
C VAL A 101 -20.38 -11.19 9.20
N VAL A 102 -20.33 -9.92 8.78
CA VAL A 102 -19.10 -9.20 8.43
C VAL A 102 -18.12 -9.12 9.62
N TYR A 103 -18.62 -8.98 10.84
CA TYR A 103 -17.76 -8.83 12.02
C TYR A 103 -17.50 -10.13 12.79
N THR A 104 -18.22 -11.21 12.53
CA THR A 104 -18.08 -12.46 13.30
C THR A 104 -17.66 -13.68 12.48
N VAL A 105 -17.70 -13.59 11.15
CA VAL A 105 -17.35 -14.72 10.28
C VAL A 105 -16.10 -14.36 9.45
N LEU A 106 -15.10 -15.24 9.49
CA LEU A 106 -13.94 -15.14 8.61
C LEU A 106 -14.34 -15.47 7.17
N HIS A 107 -13.69 -14.81 6.21
CA HIS A 107 -13.97 -15.01 4.79
C HIS A 107 -15.43 -14.71 4.39
N ALA A 108 -16.03 -13.71 5.04
CA ALA A 108 -17.35 -13.21 4.72
C ALA A 108 -17.27 -11.75 4.26
N GLY A 109 -17.95 -11.43 3.15
CA GLY A 109 -17.99 -10.05 2.65
C GLY A 109 -18.55 -9.95 1.23
N GLY A 110 -18.98 -8.76 0.84
CA GLY A 110 -19.52 -8.45 -0.48
C GLY A 110 -18.48 -8.36 -1.62
N LYS A 111 -17.22 -8.68 -1.33
CA LYS A 111 -16.08 -8.53 -2.25
C LYS A 111 -15.72 -9.83 -3.00
N PHE A 112 -16.39 -10.94 -2.70
CA PHE A 112 -16.20 -12.25 -3.35
C PHE A 112 -17.10 -12.46 -4.59
N GLY A 113 -16.94 -11.62 -5.63
CA GLY A 113 -17.62 -11.83 -6.92
C GLY A 113 -19.10 -11.46 -6.98
N GLY A 114 -19.66 -10.80 -5.97
CA GLY A 114 -21.08 -10.45 -5.88
C GLY A 114 -21.51 -9.17 -6.59
N GLY A 115 -20.65 -8.56 -7.44
CA GLY A 115 -21.01 -7.36 -8.22
C GLY A 115 -21.04 -6.03 -7.43
N GLY A 116 -20.79 -6.05 -6.11
CA GLY A 116 -20.79 -4.84 -5.28
C GLY A 116 -19.53 -3.99 -5.41
N TYR A 117 -18.41 -4.60 -5.76
CA TYR A 117 -17.11 -3.94 -5.94
C TYR A 117 -16.39 -4.56 -7.13
N LYS A 118 -15.94 -3.73 -8.09
CA LYS A 118 -15.12 -4.17 -9.22
C LYS A 118 -13.64 -4.26 -8.84
N VAL A 119 -13.20 -3.34 -8.00
CA VAL A 119 -11.84 -3.24 -7.47
C VAL A 119 -11.95 -3.09 -5.97
N SER A 120 -11.12 -3.78 -5.22
CA SER A 120 -11.10 -3.72 -3.76
C SER A 120 -9.70 -4.01 -3.23
N GLY A 121 -9.29 -3.31 -2.18
CA GLY A 121 -8.10 -3.62 -1.39
C GLY A 121 -8.33 -4.77 -0.41
N GLY A 122 -9.57 -4.93 0.06
CA GLY A 122 -9.99 -5.98 0.99
C GLY A 122 -10.29 -7.30 0.28
N LEU A 123 -9.27 -8.07 -0.11
CA LEU A 123 -9.41 -9.29 -0.92
C LEU A 123 -9.86 -10.52 -0.13
N HIS A 124 -9.57 -10.60 1.16
CA HIS A 124 -9.70 -11.84 1.94
C HIS A 124 -11.01 -11.92 2.75
N GLY A 125 -11.77 -10.81 2.85
CA GLY A 125 -13.01 -10.75 3.64
C GLY A 125 -12.82 -11.04 5.13
N VAL A 126 -11.67 -10.66 5.68
CA VAL A 126 -11.33 -10.93 7.09
C VAL A 126 -11.05 -9.67 7.92
N GLY A 127 -10.78 -8.52 7.30
CA GLY A 127 -10.29 -7.32 8.00
C GLY A 127 -11.20 -6.90 9.16
N ALA A 128 -12.50 -6.71 8.92
CA ALA A 128 -13.44 -6.29 9.96
C ALA A 128 -13.56 -7.30 11.11
N SER A 129 -13.61 -8.59 10.80
CA SER A 129 -13.71 -9.66 11.80
C SER A 129 -12.39 -9.83 12.58
N VAL A 130 -11.24 -9.61 11.96
CA VAL A 130 -9.93 -9.59 12.63
C VAL A 130 -9.84 -8.42 13.60
N VAL A 131 -10.24 -7.21 13.20
CA VAL A 131 -10.27 -6.05 14.11
C VAL A 131 -11.19 -6.31 15.31
N ASN A 132 -12.37 -6.90 15.08
CA ASN A 132 -13.27 -7.30 16.14
C ASN A 132 -12.62 -8.32 17.09
N ALA A 133 -12.01 -9.37 16.57
CA ALA A 133 -11.36 -10.42 17.37
C ALA A 133 -10.22 -9.88 18.24
N LEU A 134 -9.48 -8.89 17.77
CA LEU A 134 -8.31 -8.30 18.43
C LEU A 134 -8.62 -7.03 19.22
N SER A 135 -9.90 -6.68 19.34
CA SER A 135 -10.36 -5.55 20.15
C SER A 135 -10.92 -6.00 21.50
N GLU A 136 -10.60 -5.24 22.56
CA GLU A 136 -11.25 -5.37 23.87
C GLU A 136 -12.76 -5.16 23.73
N TRP A 137 -13.14 -4.12 22.98
CA TRP A 137 -14.50 -3.88 22.54
C TRP A 137 -14.53 -3.15 21.18
N LEU A 138 -15.62 -3.35 20.46
CA LEU A 138 -15.87 -2.71 19.17
C LEU A 138 -17.36 -2.35 19.07
N THR A 139 -17.64 -1.14 18.59
CA THR A 139 -19.00 -0.67 18.30
C THR A 139 -19.08 -0.26 16.84
N VAL A 140 -20.12 -0.73 16.14
CA VAL A 140 -20.43 -0.33 14.77
C VAL A 140 -21.76 0.36 14.75
N GLU A 141 -21.82 1.53 14.10
CA GLU A 141 -23.04 2.23 13.76
C GLU A 141 -23.16 2.33 12.25
N VAL A 142 -24.32 1.97 11.73
CA VAL A 142 -24.63 2.04 10.30
C VAL A 142 -25.80 3.00 10.11
N HIS A 143 -25.54 4.07 9.37
CA HIS A 143 -26.55 5.06 8.96
C HIS A 143 -27.10 4.64 7.60
N LYS A 144 -28.32 4.13 7.58
CA LYS A 144 -28.94 3.58 6.39
C LYS A 144 -30.46 3.65 6.46
N GLU A 145 -31.09 3.97 5.31
CA GLU A 145 -32.56 3.96 5.17
C GLU A 145 -33.30 4.78 6.23
N GLY A 146 -32.73 5.94 6.59
CA GLY A 146 -33.32 6.85 7.57
C GLY A 146 -33.13 6.44 9.03
N LYS A 147 -32.40 5.36 9.31
CA LYS A 147 -32.20 4.82 10.65
C LYS A 147 -30.71 4.68 10.99
N ILE A 148 -30.43 4.67 12.31
CA ILE A 148 -29.10 4.35 12.86
C ILE A 148 -29.22 2.96 13.48
N TYR A 149 -28.50 2.01 12.89
CA TYR A 149 -28.35 0.65 13.43
C TYR A 149 -27.05 0.58 14.22
N GLN A 150 -27.08 -0.02 15.41
CA GLN A 150 -25.89 -0.21 16.23
C GLN A 150 -25.76 -1.67 16.65
N MET A 151 -24.51 -2.16 16.63
CA MET A 151 -24.11 -3.46 17.15
C MET A 151 -22.84 -3.33 17.96
N LYS A 152 -22.68 -4.12 19.03
CA LYS A 152 -21.49 -4.07 19.90
C LYS A 152 -20.91 -5.45 20.10
N PHE A 153 -19.59 -5.46 20.21
CA PHE A 153 -18.78 -6.66 20.35
C PHE A 153 -17.73 -6.47 21.46
N ALA A 154 -17.24 -7.59 21.99
CA ALA A 154 -16.06 -7.65 22.85
C ALA A 154 -15.28 -8.92 22.51
N ARG A 155 -13.99 -8.76 22.19
CA ARG A 155 -13.07 -9.88 21.90
C ARG A 155 -13.65 -10.86 20.87
N GLY A 156 -14.30 -10.33 19.83
CA GLY A 156 -14.93 -11.11 18.77
C GLY A 156 -16.35 -11.57 19.04
N ASN A 157 -16.83 -11.49 20.29
CA ASN A 157 -18.16 -11.94 20.67
C ASN A 157 -19.17 -10.80 20.66
N ILE A 158 -20.43 -11.11 20.32
CA ILE A 158 -21.54 -10.16 20.35
C ILE A 158 -21.90 -9.85 21.81
N THR A 159 -21.86 -8.58 22.19
CA THR A 159 -22.31 -8.09 23.50
C THR A 159 -23.64 -7.33 23.42
N GLN A 160 -23.99 -6.86 22.24
CA GLN A 160 -25.28 -6.27 21.92
C GLN A 160 -25.65 -6.63 20.49
N GLU A 161 -26.77 -7.30 20.33
CA GLU A 161 -27.36 -7.57 19.01
C GLU A 161 -27.71 -6.26 18.28
N MET A 162 -27.87 -6.35 16.95
CA MET A 162 -28.22 -5.22 16.13
C MET A 162 -29.55 -4.62 16.56
N ARG A 163 -29.54 -3.31 16.82
CA ARG A 163 -30.76 -2.57 17.18
C ARG A 163 -30.78 -1.18 16.54
N VAL A 164 -31.94 -0.64 16.32
CA VAL A 164 -32.12 0.76 15.91
C VAL A 164 -32.00 1.64 17.14
N ILE A 165 -31.11 2.64 17.09
CA ILE A 165 -30.86 3.57 18.21
C ILE A 165 -31.33 5.00 17.91
N GLY A 166 -31.70 5.31 16.65
CA GLY A 166 -32.17 6.63 16.26
C GLY A 166 -32.52 6.70 14.78
N ASN A 167 -32.89 7.91 14.35
CA ASN A 167 -33.11 8.25 12.96
C ASN A 167 -31.99 9.15 12.44
N THR A 168 -31.75 9.13 11.13
CA THR A 168 -30.70 9.91 10.47
C THR A 168 -31.11 10.27 9.05
N ASP A 169 -30.63 11.40 8.57
CA ASP A 169 -30.63 11.80 7.16
C ASP A 169 -29.32 11.51 6.44
N ARG A 170 -28.33 10.98 7.17
CA ARG A 170 -27.01 10.61 6.66
C ARG A 170 -26.97 9.14 6.27
N HIS A 171 -25.93 8.79 5.52
CA HIS A 171 -25.55 7.41 5.22
C HIS A 171 -24.08 7.20 5.53
N GLY A 172 -23.66 5.94 5.70
CA GLY A 172 -22.27 5.57 5.97
C GLY A 172 -22.12 4.65 7.18
N THR A 173 -20.87 4.44 7.57
CA THR A 173 -20.52 3.56 8.70
C THR A 173 -19.62 4.31 9.67
N ILE A 174 -19.82 4.08 10.96
CA ILE A 174 -18.96 4.54 12.06
C ILE A 174 -18.50 3.31 12.81
N VAL A 175 -17.19 3.11 12.88
CA VAL A 175 -16.57 2.03 13.64
C VAL A 175 -15.71 2.63 14.72
N THR A 176 -16.01 2.29 15.98
CA THR A 176 -15.16 2.68 17.13
C THR A 176 -14.68 1.42 17.84
N PHE A 177 -13.38 1.32 18.06
CA PHE A 177 -12.80 0.15 18.71
C PHE A 177 -11.64 0.50 19.64
N LYS A 178 -11.41 -0.36 20.60
CA LYS A 178 -10.27 -0.34 21.50
C LYS A 178 -9.48 -1.64 21.35
N PRO A 179 -8.20 -1.59 20.99
CA PRO A 179 -7.38 -2.79 20.92
C PRO A 179 -7.32 -3.53 22.27
N ASP A 180 -7.25 -4.86 22.20
CA ASP A 180 -7.17 -5.68 23.41
C ASP A 180 -5.73 -5.69 23.97
N PRO A 181 -5.50 -5.26 25.23
CA PRO A 181 -4.18 -5.24 25.84
C PRO A 181 -3.55 -6.64 26.00
N GLU A 182 -4.35 -7.71 25.92
CA GLU A 182 -3.83 -9.08 25.95
C GLU A 182 -3.19 -9.49 24.60
N MET A 183 -3.44 -8.73 23.51
CA MET A 183 -3.03 -9.09 22.16
C MET A 183 -1.82 -8.29 21.65
N PHE A 184 -1.58 -7.11 22.19
CA PHE A 184 -0.58 -6.17 21.66
C PHE A 184 0.48 -5.80 22.69
N ASP A 185 1.72 -5.66 22.22
CA ASP A 185 2.85 -5.23 23.04
C ASP A 185 2.73 -3.76 23.49
N THR A 186 2.00 -2.96 22.71
CA THR A 186 1.67 -1.55 22.98
C THR A 186 0.28 -1.23 22.46
N LEU A 187 -0.41 -0.28 23.13
CA LEU A 187 -1.70 0.24 22.68
C LEU A 187 -1.61 1.68 22.16
N ILE A 188 -0.41 2.27 22.18
CA ILE A 188 -0.21 3.67 21.84
C ILE A 188 -0.13 3.81 20.32
N TYR A 189 -1.09 4.52 19.74
CA TYR A 189 -1.06 4.88 18.33
C TYR A 189 -0.10 6.05 18.06
N ASP A 190 0.68 5.91 17.01
CA ASP A 190 1.52 6.98 16.48
C ASP A 190 0.75 7.77 15.42
N TYR A 191 0.54 9.07 15.66
CA TYR A 191 -0.21 9.95 14.76
C TYR A 191 0.46 10.06 13.39
N GLU A 192 1.79 10.24 13.34
CA GLU A 192 2.51 10.45 12.08
C GLU A 192 2.46 9.21 11.18
N THR A 193 2.51 8.02 11.77
CA THR A 193 2.35 6.76 11.05
C THR A 193 0.96 6.68 10.38
N LEU A 194 -0.10 6.97 11.12
CA LEU A 194 -1.46 6.98 10.58
C LEU A 194 -1.65 8.12 9.58
N HIS A 195 -1.17 9.31 9.88
CA HIS A 195 -1.25 10.49 9.02
C HIS A 195 -0.57 10.26 7.66
N THR A 196 0.63 9.65 7.68
CA THR A 196 1.33 9.29 6.44
C THR A 196 0.49 8.34 5.59
N ARG A 197 -0.10 7.31 6.18
CA ARG A 197 -0.97 6.37 5.47
C ARG A 197 -2.24 7.04 4.93
N MET A 198 -2.88 7.91 5.70
CA MET A 198 -4.07 8.66 5.27
C MET A 198 -3.75 9.60 4.11
N ARG A 199 -2.57 10.23 4.13
CA ARG A 199 -2.10 11.08 3.02
C ARG A 199 -1.88 10.28 1.74
N GLU A 200 -1.27 9.10 1.82
CA GLU A 200 -1.14 8.20 0.66
C GLU A 200 -2.51 7.88 0.06
N GLN A 201 -3.47 7.51 0.90
CA GLN A 201 -4.83 7.21 0.46
C GLN A 201 -5.53 8.42 -0.18
N ALA A 202 -5.34 9.62 0.35
CA ALA A 202 -5.90 10.83 -0.23
C ALA A 202 -5.31 11.15 -1.62
N PHE A 203 -4.00 10.93 -1.83
CA PHE A 203 -3.37 11.08 -3.14
C PHE A 203 -3.83 10.02 -4.16
N LEU A 204 -4.04 8.78 -3.71
CA LEU A 204 -4.45 7.68 -4.60
C LEU A 204 -5.91 7.77 -5.04
N ASN A 205 -6.73 8.53 -4.32
CA ASN A 205 -8.16 8.69 -4.58
C ASN A 205 -8.47 10.18 -4.78
N ALA A 206 -8.25 10.67 -5.98
CA ALA A 206 -8.45 12.08 -6.33
C ALA A 206 -9.86 12.56 -5.93
N GLY A 207 -9.92 13.70 -5.22
CA GLY A 207 -11.18 14.29 -4.73
C GLY A 207 -11.75 13.66 -3.44
N LEU A 208 -11.19 12.56 -2.94
CA LEU A 208 -11.57 11.99 -1.64
C LEU A 208 -10.98 12.83 -0.51
N ARG A 209 -11.85 13.32 0.39
CA ARG A 209 -11.42 14.00 1.61
C ARG A 209 -11.15 13.00 2.72
N ILE A 210 -9.95 13.03 3.29
CA ILE A 210 -9.59 12.23 4.47
C ILE A 210 -9.14 13.18 5.58
N GLU A 211 -9.81 13.10 6.70
CA GLU A 211 -9.46 13.86 7.91
C GLU A 211 -8.89 12.93 8.96
N ILE A 212 -7.83 13.37 9.63
CA ILE A 212 -7.26 12.67 10.78
C ILE A 212 -7.08 13.63 11.94
N ALA A 213 -7.44 13.21 13.14
CA ALA A 213 -7.28 14.00 14.36
C ALA A 213 -6.83 13.15 15.54
N ASP A 214 -5.85 13.65 16.28
CA ASP A 214 -5.49 13.11 17.59
C ASP A 214 -6.22 13.92 18.68
N ARG A 215 -7.17 13.30 19.33
CA ARG A 215 -7.99 13.88 20.40
C ARG A 215 -7.59 13.39 21.80
N ARG A 216 -6.44 12.75 21.93
CA ARG A 216 -5.91 12.33 23.25
C ARG A 216 -5.55 13.53 24.12
N THR A 217 -5.23 14.65 23.47
CA THR A 217 -5.03 15.96 24.13
C THR A 217 -5.88 17.02 23.44
N GLU A 218 -6.19 18.12 24.15
CA GLU A 218 -7.04 19.19 23.62
C GLU A 218 -6.41 19.87 22.38
N ASP A 219 -5.07 20.05 22.40
CA ASP A 219 -4.29 20.66 21.31
C ASP A 219 -3.63 19.60 20.40
N GLY A 220 -4.19 18.39 20.32
CA GLY A 220 -3.64 17.31 19.49
C GLY A 220 -3.64 17.66 18.01
N PRO A 221 -2.69 17.12 17.22
CA PRO A 221 -2.59 17.41 15.79
C PRO A 221 -3.81 16.92 15.02
N SER A 222 -4.16 17.67 13.96
CA SER A 222 -5.21 17.30 13.02
C SER A 222 -4.87 17.81 11.61
N ASP A 223 -5.31 17.08 10.58
CA ASP A 223 -5.14 17.44 9.19
C ASP A 223 -6.36 17.04 8.36
N SER A 224 -6.63 17.78 7.29
CA SER A 224 -7.70 17.50 6.32
C SER A 224 -7.11 17.50 4.91
N MET A 225 -7.01 16.33 4.32
CA MET A 225 -6.32 16.07 3.06
C MET A 225 -7.31 15.78 1.94
N CYS A 226 -7.18 16.50 0.81
CA CYS A 226 -7.97 16.28 -0.39
C CYS A 226 -7.14 16.76 -1.59
N TYR A 227 -6.80 15.86 -2.51
CA TYR A 227 -5.91 16.13 -3.64
C TYR A 227 -6.60 15.84 -4.96
N GLU A 228 -6.93 16.89 -5.71
CA GLU A 228 -7.61 16.74 -7.01
C GLU A 228 -6.69 16.22 -8.13
N GLY A 229 -5.40 16.52 -8.05
CA GLY A 229 -4.40 16.07 -9.03
C GLY A 229 -3.92 14.62 -8.83
N GLY A 230 -4.38 13.95 -7.76
CA GLY A 230 -4.09 12.53 -7.53
C GLY A 230 -2.59 12.23 -7.43
N ILE A 231 -2.14 11.18 -8.13
CA ILE A 231 -0.72 10.75 -8.08
C ILE A 231 0.26 11.76 -8.70
N ARG A 232 -0.20 12.73 -9.50
CA ARG A 232 0.65 13.84 -9.98
C ARG A 232 1.05 14.73 -8.79
N GLU A 233 0.08 15.12 -7.95
CA GLU A 233 0.38 15.89 -6.74
C GLU A 233 1.21 15.08 -5.75
N PHE A 234 1.06 13.76 -5.73
CA PHE A 234 1.90 12.90 -4.89
C PHE A 234 3.37 12.94 -5.30
N VAL A 235 3.67 12.94 -6.61
CA VAL A 235 5.04 13.15 -7.12
C VAL A 235 5.57 14.53 -6.70
N LEU A 236 4.78 15.59 -6.86
CA LEU A 236 5.16 16.94 -6.43
C LEU A 236 5.41 17.02 -4.92
N TRP A 237 4.59 16.33 -4.12
CA TRP A 237 4.79 16.25 -2.69
C TRP A 237 6.11 15.57 -2.31
N HIS A 238 6.48 14.48 -2.99
CA HIS A 238 7.79 13.82 -2.79
C HIS A 238 8.96 14.71 -3.22
N ASN A 239 8.74 15.60 -4.18
CA ASN A 239 9.76 16.50 -4.70
C ASN A 239 9.75 17.89 -4.08
N ARG A 240 8.89 18.18 -3.09
CA ARG A 240 8.72 19.53 -2.50
C ARG A 240 9.99 20.18 -1.93
N HIS A 241 11.02 19.38 -1.63
CA HIS A 241 12.33 19.84 -1.12
C HIS A 241 13.47 19.51 -2.10
N LYS A 242 13.16 19.20 -3.37
CA LYS A 242 14.12 18.87 -4.41
C LYS A 242 13.99 19.87 -5.54
N THR A 243 15.04 20.03 -6.34
CA THR A 243 15.00 20.88 -7.54
C THR A 243 14.59 20.04 -8.75
N PRO A 244 13.39 20.24 -9.30
CA PRO A 244 12.95 19.47 -10.46
C PRO A 244 13.75 19.88 -11.72
N LEU A 245 14.02 18.92 -12.59
CA LEU A 245 14.67 19.15 -13.87
C LEU A 245 13.68 19.57 -14.99
N HIS A 246 12.39 19.39 -14.76
CA HIS A 246 11.30 19.86 -15.61
C HIS A 246 10.08 20.19 -14.74
N GLU A 247 9.29 21.18 -15.14
CA GLU A 247 8.18 21.70 -14.32
C GLU A 247 7.02 20.71 -14.24
N GLU A 248 6.60 20.17 -15.39
CA GLU A 248 5.44 19.29 -15.46
C GLU A 248 5.77 17.87 -15.03
N VAL A 249 4.85 17.28 -14.26
CA VAL A 249 4.87 15.85 -13.95
C VAL A 249 4.39 15.07 -15.16
N VAL A 250 5.21 14.17 -15.67
CA VAL A 250 4.82 13.26 -16.76
C VAL A 250 3.80 12.27 -16.21
N TYR A 251 2.64 12.19 -16.85
CA TYR A 251 1.56 11.32 -16.42
C TYR A 251 1.10 10.41 -17.56
N MET A 252 0.91 9.16 -17.22
CA MET A 252 0.49 8.11 -18.15
C MET A 252 -0.60 7.28 -17.46
N ALA A 253 -1.67 6.97 -18.18
CA ALA A 253 -2.76 6.16 -17.66
C ALA A 253 -3.39 5.31 -18.77
N GLY A 254 -3.91 4.17 -18.41
CA GLY A 254 -4.64 3.33 -19.36
C GLY A 254 -5.38 2.18 -18.69
N VAL A 255 -6.45 1.77 -19.36
CA VAL A 255 -7.28 0.64 -18.96
C VAL A 255 -7.16 -0.43 -20.03
N ARG A 256 -6.82 -1.65 -19.65
CA ARG A 256 -6.79 -2.81 -20.55
C ARG A 256 -7.35 -4.04 -19.82
N ARG A 257 -8.34 -4.71 -20.42
CA ARG A 257 -9.07 -5.83 -19.80
C ARG A 257 -9.70 -5.37 -18.47
N ASP A 258 -9.35 -6.06 -17.38
CA ASP A 258 -9.91 -5.86 -16.04
C ASP A 258 -8.97 -5.08 -15.11
N ALA A 259 -7.99 -4.38 -15.69
CA ALA A 259 -7.01 -3.62 -14.93
C ALA A 259 -6.78 -2.22 -15.50
N GLU A 260 -6.56 -1.29 -14.59
CA GLU A 260 -6.17 0.10 -14.84
C GLU A 260 -4.78 0.33 -14.26
N ALA A 261 -3.96 1.11 -14.97
CA ALA A 261 -2.68 1.54 -14.45
C ALA A 261 -2.50 3.04 -14.67
N GLU A 262 -1.98 3.70 -13.66
CA GLU A 262 -1.58 5.09 -13.66
C GLU A 262 -0.12 5.19 -13.23
N VAL A 263 0.67 5.99 -13.92
CA VAL A 263 2.06 6.27 -13.61
C VAL A 263 2.29 7.77 -13.70
N ALA A 264 2.85 8.34 -12.64
CA ALA A 264 3.32 9.73 -12.64
C ALA A 264 4.81 9.77 -12.32
N LEU A 265 5.58 10.59 -13.02
CA LEU A 265 7.01 10.72 -12.77
C LEU A 265 7.53 12.14 -13.00
N GLN A 266 8.61 12.48 -12.27
CA GLN A 266 9.37 13.70 -12.44
C GLN A 266 10.83 13.47 -12.04
N TYR A 267 11.75 14.05 -12.80
CA TYR A 267 13.18 13.99 -12.48
C TYR A 267 13.61 15.23 -11.68
N HIS A 268 14.59 15.06 -10.79
CA HIS A 268 15.22 16.10 -10.01
C HIS A 268 16.75 16.03 -10.07
N ASP A 269 17.43 17.06 -9.61
CA ASP A 269 18.89 17.19 -9.67
C ASP A 269 19.65 16.20 -8.76
N GLY A 270 19.00 15.60 -7.77
CA GLY A 270 19.60 14.63 -6.86
C GLY A 270 19.95 13.29 -7.53
N TYR A 271 20.53 12.38 -6.74
CA TYR A 271 21.03 11.09 -7.21
C TYR A 271 20.14 9.91 -6.83
N ASN A 272 19.31 10.06 -5.78
CA ASN A 272 18.48 8.98 -5.26
C ASN A 272 17.23 8.78 -6.12
N GLU A 273 16.85 7.51 -6.35
CA GLU A 273 15.55 7.16 -6.87
C GLU A 273 14.50 7.12 -5.74
N THR A 274 13.29 7.52 -6.06
CA THR A 274 12.11 7.36 -5.20
C THR A 274 11.00 6.76 -6.06
N ILE A 275 10.75 5.47 -5.91
CA ILE A 275 9.65 4.78 -6.60
C ILE A 275 8.70 4.27 -5.53
N VAL A 276 7.45 4.72 -5.59
CA VAL A 276 6.38 4.29 -4.68
C VAL A 276 5.31 3.60 -5.52
N SER A 277 4.99 2.36 -5.18
CA SER A 277 4.08 1.55 -5.97
C SER A 277 2.91 1.01 -5.15
N PHE A 278 1.73 0.96 -5.79
CA PHE A 278 0.47 0.56 -5.17
C PHE A 278 -0.29 -0.39 -6.07
N ALA A 279 -1.01 -1.33 -5.44
CA ALA A 279 -1.97 -2.21 -6.09
C ALA A 279 -3.28 -2.19 -5.29
N ASN A 280 -4.40 -1.79 -5.92
CA ASN A 280 -5.69 -1.57 -5.25
C ASN A 280 -5.56 -0.69 -3.99
N ASN A 281 -4.80 0.41 -4.11
CA ASN A 281 -4.49 1.36 -3.03
C ASN A 281 -3.66 0.79 -1.87
N ILE A 282 -3.16 -0.43 -1.99
CA ILE A 282 -2.25 -1.03 -1.01
C ILE A 282 -0.82 -0.73 -1.43
N HIS A 283 -0.04 -0.16 -0.53
CA HIS A 283 1.39 0.08 -0.74
C HIS A 283 2.15 -1.25 -0.89
N THR A 284 2.96 -1.34 -1.93
CA THR A 284 3.78 -2.52 -2.23
C THR A 284 5.27 -2.20 -2.05
N PRO A 285 5.78 -2.15 -0.81
CA PRO A 285 7.17 -1.72 -0.54
C PRO A 285 8.23 -2.63 -1.17
N GLU A 286 7.90 -3.89 -1.44
CA GLU A 286 8.75 -4.83 -2.17
C GLU A 286 8.53 -4.80 -3.68
N GLY A 287 7.72 -3.83 -4.17
CA GLY A 287 7.39 -3.67 -5.58
C GLY A 287 6.48 -4.78 -6.12
N GLY A 288 6.84 -5.30 -7.28
CA GLY A 288 6.11 -6.37 -7.95
C GLY A 288 6.11 -6.23 -9.47
N MET A 289 5.17 -6.90 -10.12
CA MET A 289 5.12 -6.96 -11.58
C MET A 289 4.83 -5.60 -12.24
N HIS A 290 4.06 -4.72 -11.59
CA HIS A 290 3.78 -3.36 -12.08
C HIS A 290 5.05 -2.49 -12.09
N GLU A 291 5.84 -2.54 -11.04
CA GLU A 291 7.12 -1.83 -10.94
C GLU A 291 8.15 -2.38 -11.93
N THR A 292 8.21 -3.71 -12.08
CA THR A 292 9.08 -4.36 -13.07
C THR A 292 8.72 -3.93 -14.51
N GLY A 293 7.42 -3.84 -14.82
CA GLY A 293 6.93 -3.35 -16.09
C GLY A 293 7.38 -1.91 -16.37
N PHE A 294 7.17 -1.03 -15.40
CA PHE A 294 7.60 0.37 -15.47
C PHE A 294 9.11 0.51 -15.70
N LYS A 295 9.95 -0.12 -14.85
CA LYS A 295 11.42 -0.05 -14.95
C LYS A 295 11.94 -0.54 -16.29
N THR A 296 11.34 -1.62 -16.82
CA THR A 296 11.71 -2.17 -18.14
C THR A 296 11.35 -1.21 -19.27
N ALA A 297 10.13 -0.67 -19.26
CA ALA A 297 9.65 0.25 -20.28
C ALA A 297 10.45 1.57 -20.28
N LEU A 298 10.68 2.17 -19.10
CA LEU A 298 11.45 3.40 -18.95
C LEU A 298 12.83 3.27 -19.59
N THR A 299 13.56 2.20 -19.27
CA THR A 299 14.90 1.93 -19.80
C THR A 299 14.87 1.77 -21.33
N ARG A 300 13.88 1.06 -21.86
CA ARG A 300 13.71 0.84 -23.29
C ARG A 300 13.40 2.14 -24.02
N VAL A 301 12.47 2.95 -23.51
CA VAL A 301 12.06 4.21 -24.14
C VAL A 301 13.21 5.21 -24.18
N LEU A 302 13.97 5.36 -23.10
CA LEU A 302 15.14 6.27 -23.05
C LEU A 302 16.22 5.85 -24.05
N ASN A 303 16.54 4.56 -24.13
CA ASN A 303 17.51 4.05 -25.10
C ASN A 303 17.02 4.21 -26.54
N ALA A 304 15.75 3.94 -26.81
CA ALA A 304 15.16 4.12 -28.14
C ALA A 304 15.18 5.60 -28.58
N TYR A 305 14.78 6.50 -27.68
CA TYR A 305 14.82 7.96 -27.93
C TYR A 305 16.25 8.45 -28.16
N GLY A 306 17.22 8.01 -27.32
CA GLY A 306 18.63 8.37 -27.46
C GLY A 306 19.23 7.88 -28.79
N THR A 307 18.85 6.69 -29.24
CA THR A 307 19.29 6.16 -30.55
C THR A 307 18.64 6.95 -31.71
N LYS A 308 17.33 7.22 -31.64
CA LYS A 308 16.60 8.00 -32.64
C LYS A 308 17.16 9.41 -32.80
N THR A 309 17.56 10.04 -31.72
CA THR A 309 18.11 11.41 -31.73
C THR A 309 19.63 11.46 -31.98
N GLY A 310 20.29 10.30 -32.11
CA GLY A 310 21.74 10.20 -32.34
C GLY A 310 22.62 10.53 -31.13
N VAL A 311 22.05 10.65 -29.95
CA VAL A 311 22.79 10.82 -28.69
C VAL A 311 23.47 9.50 -28.31
N ILE A 312 22.77 8.38 -28.43
CA ILE A 312 23.30 7.02 -28.28
C ILE A 312 23.71 6.53 -29.67
N LYS A 313 25.00 6.33 -29.89
CA LYS A 313 25.57 5.96 -31.20
C LYS A 313 25.90 4.47 -31.30
N THR A 314 26.26 3.86 -30.20
CA THR A 314 26.65 2.43 -30.13
C THR A 314 25.94 1.74 -28.96
N ASP A 315 25.96 0.40 -28.99
CA ASP A 315 25.41 -0.39 -27.85
C ASP A 315 26.15 -0.14 -26.53
N ALA A 316 27.42 0.27 -26.61
CA ALA A 316 28.20 0.63 -25.44
C ALA A 316 27.77 1.96 -24.78
N ASP A 317 27.10 2.84 -25.53
CA ASP A 317 26.57 4.11 -25.03
C ASP A 317 25.19 3.97 -24.39
N LYS A 318 24.57 2.78 -24.46
CA LYS A 318 23.25 2.55 -23.87
C LYS A 318 23.29 2.71 -22.35
N VAL A 319 22.26 3.36 -21.83
CA VAL A 319 22.07 3.55 -20.41
C VAL A 319 21.44 2.31 -19.76
N SER A 320 21.92 1.94 -18.57
CA SER A 320 21.34 0.86 -17.77
C SER A 320 20.05 1.29 -17.07
N GLY A 321 19.32 0.32 -16.50
CA GLY A 321 18.14 0.64 -15.73
C GLY A 321 18.45 1.52 -14.48
N GLU A 322 19.59 1.36 -13.86
CA GLU A 322 20.04 2.19 -12.73
C GLU A 322 20.30 3.63 -13.18
N ASP A 323 21.00 3.79 -14.30
CA ASP A 323 21.29 5.12 -14.86
C ASP A 323 19.99 5.89 -15.21
N CYS A 324 18.98 5.17 -15.73
CA CYS A 324 17.67 5.75 -16.06
C CYS A 324 16.87 6.20 -14.84
N ARG A 325 17.17 5.66 -13.66
CA ARG A 325 16.41 5.97 -12.44
C ARG A 325 17.12 6.94 -11.51
N GLU A 326 18.34 7.36 -11.81
CA GLU A 326 19.04 8.38 -11.03
C GLU A 326 18.27 9.71 -11.05
N GLY A 327 17.90 10.21 -9.87
CA GLY A 327 17.11 11.43 -9.72
C GLY A 327 15.64 11.29 -10.12
N LEU A 328 15.12 10.06 -10.25
CA LEU A 328 13.73 9.80 -10.57
C LEU A 328 12.86 9.79 -9.32
N THR A 329 11.74 10.49 -9.36
CA THR A 329 10.59 10.26 -8.48
C THR A 329 9.43 9.73 -9.33
N ALA A 330 8.90 8.57 -8.98
CA ALA A 330 7.77 7.96 -9.68
C ALA A 330 6.75 7.37 -8.71
N VAL A 331 5.48 7.52 -9.01
CA VAL A 331 4.36 6.87 -8.34
C VAL A 331 3.64 5.99 -9.36
N ILE A 332 3.43 4.72 -9.01
CA ILE A 332 2.78 3.72 -9.83
C ILE A 332 1.56 3.19 -9.08
N SER A 333 0.39 3.34 -9.66
CA SER A 333 -0.86 2.82 -9.10
C SER A 333 -1.53 1.90 -10.10
N VAL A 334 -1.84 0.67 -9.69
CA VAL A 334 -2.61 -0.27 -10.50
C VAL A 334 -3.86 -0.70 -9.75
N LYS A 335 -4.98 -0.79 -10.49
CA LYS A 335 -6.27 -1.27 -9.99
C LYS A 335 -6.68 -2.48 -10.80
N LEU A 336 -6.96 -3.60 -10.13
CA LEU A 336 -7.31 -4.87 -10.78
C LEU A 336 -8.32 -5.66 -9.94
N THR A 337 -9.15 -6.46 -10.60
CA THR A 337 -10.24 -7.20 -9.96
C THR A 337 -9.75 -8.36 -9.09
N ASP A 338 -8.65 -9.01 -9.48
CA ASP A 338 -8.09 -10.17 -8.78
C ASP A 338 -6.59 -9.95 -8.51
N ALA A 339 -6.29 -9.15 -7.47
CA ALA A 339 -4.92 -8.88 -7.07
C ALA A 339 -4.34 -10.06 -6.30
N GLN A 340 -3.21 -10.58 -6.77
CA GLN A 340 -2.46 -11.67 -6.16
C GLN A 340 -1.18 -11.10 -5.55
N PHE A 341 -1.07 -11.16 -4.23
CA PHE A 341 0.09 -10.69 -3.50
C PHE A 341 0.95 -11.85 -3.00
N GLU A 342 2.25 -11.60 -2.90
CA GLU A 342 3.14 -12.51 -2.18
C GLU A 342 3.03 -12.22 -0.67
N GLY A 343 2.44 -13.16 0.09
CA GLY A 343 2.25 -13.07 1.53
C GLY A 343 1.06 -12.23 2.02
N GLN A 344 0.72 -12.39 3.29
CA GLN A 344 -0.42 -11.73 3.94
C GLN A 344 -0.23 -10.21 4.11
N THR A 345 1.00 -9.75 4.22
CA THR A 345 1.32 -8.32 4.34
C THR A 345 1.09 -7.53 3.04
N LYS A 346 0.78 -8.23 1.93
CA LYS A 346 0.51 -7.66 0.61
C LYS A 346 1.66 -6.77 0.08
N ALA A 347 2.89 -7.06 0.50
CA ALA A 347 4.06 -6.22 0.23
C ALA A 347 4.50 -6.23 -1.25
N LYS A 348 4.14 -7.26 -2.02
CA LYS A 348 4.57 -7.45 -3.40
C LYS A 348 3.46 -7.99 -4.29
N LEU A 349 3.24 -7.35 -5.45
CA LEU A 349 2.22 -7.78 -6.43
C LEU A 349 2.79 -8.86 -7.36
N GLY A 350 2.09 -10.03 -7.42
CA GLY A 350 2.51 -11.19 -8.19
C GLY A 350 1.92 -11.32 -9.60
N ASN A 351 0.81 -10.64 -9.93
CA ASN A 351 0.09 -10.79 -11.20
C ASN A 351 0.96 -10.53 -12.44
N ALA A 352 1.40 -11.58 -13.12
CA ALA A 352 2.36 -11.49 -14.24
C ALA A 352 1.88 -10.61 -15.40
N TYR A 353 0.57 -10.61 -15.73
CA TYR A 353 0.01 -9.83 -16.83
C TYR A 353 0.10 -8.30 -16.59
N ILE A 354 0.15 -7.85 -15.33
CA ILE A 354 0.29 -6.43 -14.96
C ILE A 354 1.62 -5.86 -15.43
N ARG A 355 2.67 -6.69 -15.48
CA ARG A 355 3.96 -6.28 -16.06
C ARG A 355 3.78 -5.81 -17.51
N THR A 356 3.10 -6.61 -18.32
CA THR A 356 2.87 -6.28 -19.74
C THR A 356 1.93 -5.09 -19.91
N LEU A 357 0.92 -4.95 -19.04
CA LEU A 357 0.02 -3.81 -19.04
C LEU A 357 0.77 -2.50 -18.80
N VAL A 358 1.51 -2.40 -17.70
CA VAL A 358 2.26 -1.19 -17.36
C VAL A 358 3.35 -0.92 -18.40
N ASP A 359 4.09 -1.96 -18.81
CA ASP A 359 5.11 -1.85 -19.85
C ASP A 359 4.54 -1.24 -21.15
N SER A 360 3.37 -1.70 -21.62
CA SER A 360 2.77 -1.20 -22.85
C SER A 360 2.29 0.25 -22.71
N ILE A 361 1.65 0.61 -21.61
CA ILE A 361 1.15 1.98 -21.35
C ILE A 361 2.33 2.96 -21.29
N VAL A 362 3.35 2.63 -20.51
CA VAL A 362 4.54 3.48 -20.37
C VAL A 362 5.28 3.60 -21.70
N ASN A 363 5.50 2.49 -22.41
CA ASN A 363 6.19 2.54 -23.71
C ASN A 363 5.47 3.42 -24.73
N GLU A 364 4.16 3.29 -24.85
CA GLU A 364 3.35 4.04 -25.79
C GLU A 364 3.32 5.54 -25.42
N GLN A 365 2.89 5.85 -24.21
CA GLN A 365 2.63 7.23 -23.82
C GLN A 365 3.90 8.03 -23.52
N LEU A 366 4.93 7.42 -22.91
CA LEU A 366 6.19 8.11 -22.68
C LEU A 366 6.94 8.39 -23.99
N SER A 367 6.86 7.46 -24.98
CA SER A 367 7.45 7.71 -26.28
C SER A 367 6.78 8.90 -26.99
N THR A 368 5.45 8.96 -26.96
CA THR A 368 4.68 10.10 -27.50
C THR A 368 5.02 11.38 -26.77
N TYR A 369 5.06 11.36 -25.43
CA TYR A 369 5.41 12.52 -24.64
C TYR A 369 6.81 13.06 -24.97
N PHE A 370 7.80 12.20 -25.20
CA PHE A 370 9.15 12.61 -25.57
C PHE A 370 9.22 13.23 -26.98
N GLU A 371 8.35 12.82 -27.90
CA GLU A 371 8.25 13.44 -29.22
C GLU A 371 7.59 14.82 -29.16
N GLU A 372 6.60 14.99 -28.31
CA GLU A 372 5.89 16.26 -28.08
C GLU A 372 6.71 17.25 -27.22
N HIS A 373 7.55 16.74 -26.30
CA HIS A 373 8.34 17.53 -25.37
C HIS A 373 9.85 17.26 -25.46
N PRO A 374 10.48 17.54 -26.63
CA PRO A 374 11.88 17.17 -26.90
C PRO A 374 12.90 17.82 -25.93
N ALA A 375 12.59 18.97 -25.37
CA ALA A 375 13.45 19.63 -24.39
C ALA A 375 13.50 18.83 -23.08
N VAL A 376 12.33 18.39 -22.57
CA VAL A 376 12.22 17.55 -21.36
C VAL A 376 12.90 16.21 -21.59
N ALA A 377 12.60 15.55 -22.73
CA ALA A 377 13.20 14.28 -23.08
C ALA A 377 14.73 14.32 -23.14
N ARG A 378 15.29 15.40 -23.71
CA ARG A 378 16.74 15.64 -23.73
C ARG A 378 17.31 15.78 -22.33
N THR A 379 16.70 16.60 -21.48
CA THR A 379 17.14 16.81 -20.09
C THR A 379 17.18 15.49 -19.31
N ILE A 380 16.14 14.68 -19.43
CA ILE A 380 16.07 13.35 -18.81
C ILE A 380 17.15 12.41 -19.33
N LEU A 381 17.35 12.37 -20.65
CA LEU A 381 18.37 11.54 -21.27
C LEU A 381 19.79 11.99 -20.87
N GLU A 382 20.06 13.29 -20.82
CA GLU A 382 21.34 13.84 -20.39
C GLU A 382 21.65 13.47 -18.93
N LYS A 383 20.63 13.48 -18.03
CA LYS A 383 20.77 13.01 -16.67
C LYS A 383 21.20 11.53 -16.64
N ALA A 384 20.49 10.65 -17.35
CA ALA A 384 20.81 9.24 -17.44
C ALA A 384 22.21 8.97 -18.05
N MET A 385 22.61 9.72 -19.07
CA MET A 385 23.93 9.64 -19.69
C MET A 385 25.04 10.08 -18.74
N THR A 386 24.78 11.06 -17.89
CA THR A 386 25.72 11.55 -16.86
C THR A 386 25.92 10.48 -15.77
N ALA A 387 24.83 9.86 -15.31
CA ALA A 387 24.87 8.73 -14.37
C ALA A 387 25.69 7.55 -14.96
N ASN A 388 25.44 7.19 -16.22
CA ASN A 388 26.18 6.14 -16.92
C ASN A 388 27.69 6.43 -16.95
N ARG A 389 28.11 7.64 -17.34
CA ARG A 389 29.53 8.05 -17.37
C ARG A 389 30.16 7.98 -15.99
N ALA A 390 29.48 8.42 -14.94
CA ALA A 390 29.98 8.38 -13.57
C ALA A 390 30.16 6.92 -13.09
N ARG A 391 29.20 6.04 -13.38
CA ARG A 391 29.24 4.62 -13.03
C ARG A 391 30.40 3.91 -13.76
N GLU A 392 30.56 4.17 -15.08
CA GLU A 392 31.66 3.59 -15.87
C GLU A 392 33.03 4.08 -15.40
N ALA A 393 33.15 5.36 -15.05
CA ALA A 393 34.39 5.90 -14.50
C ALA A 393 34.75 5.23 -13.15
N ALA A 394 33.75 5.05 -12.27
CA ALA A 394 33.93 4.37 -10.99
C ALA A 394 34.33 2.88 -11.19
N ARG A 395 33.73 2.19 -12.16
CA ARG A 395 34.09 0.80 -12.52
C ARG A 395 35.55 0.71 -12.98
N LYS A 396 35.95 1.56 -13.93
CA LYS A 396 37.33 1.61 -14.42
C LYS A 396 38.34 1.92 -13.32
N ALA A 397 38.04 2.85 -12.41
CA ALA A 397 38.89 3.15 -11.27
C ALA A 397 39.08 1.95 -10.34
N ARG A 398 38.02 1.16 -10.07
CA ARG A 398 38.11 -0.08 -9.28
C ARG A 398 38.95 -1.16 -9.98
N GLU A 399 38.75 -1.36 -11.28
CA GLU A 399 39.58 -2.32 -12.08
C GLU A 399 41.04 -1.96 -12.03
N LEU A 400 41.41 -0.67 -12.20
CA LEU A 400 42.81 -0.21 -12.11
C LEU A 400 43.40 -0.42 -10.69
N SER A 401 42.62 -0.15 -9.64
CA SER A 401 43.00 -0.36 -8.26
C SER A 401 43.30 -1.86 -7.97
N LEU A 402 42.45 -2.76 -8.49
CA LEU A 402 42.64 -4.20 -8.34
C LEU A 402 43.91 -4.70 -9.07
N ILE A 403 44.25 -4.15 -10.23
CA ILE A 403 45.46 -4.48 -10.98
C ILE A 403 46.72 -4.09 -10.18
N HIS A 404 46.71 -2.92 -9.53
CA HIS A 404 47.83 -2.47 -8.70
C HIS A 404 48.01 -3.26 -7.39
N ILE A 405 46.95 -3.84 -6.84
CA ILE A 405 47.02 -4.70 -5.65
C ILE A 405 47.55 -6.09 -6.00
N SER A 406 47.36 -6.56 -7.24
CA SER A 406 47.75 -7.90 -7.68
C SER A 406 49.13 -8.01 -8.34
N GLU A 407 49.89 -6.91 -8.56
CA GLU A 407 51.26 -6.98 -8.98
C GLU A 407 52.18 -7.35 -7.78
N PRO A 408 52.79 -8.56 -7.75
CA PRO A 408 53.78 -8.87 -6.74
C PRO A 408 54.99 -7.98 -6.99
N THR A 409 55.36 -7.16 -5.98
CA THR A 409 56.66 -6.48 -5.94
C THR A 409 57.77 -7.49 -6.19
N ARG A 410 58.37 -7.51 -7.38
CA ARG A 410 59.59 -8.26 -7.63
C ARG A 410 60.66 -7.74 -6.69
N PRO A 411 61.28 -8.56 -5.83
CA PRO A 411 62.42 -8.13 -5.04
C PRO A 411 63.52 -7.75 -6.00
N ARG A 412 64.02 -6.50 -5.93
CA ARG A 412 65.28 -6.10 -6.56
C ARG A 412 66.38 -6.90 -5.90
N LEU A 413 66.94 -7.84 -6.62
CA LEU A 413 68.22 -8.44 -6.28
C LEU A 413 69.27 -7.34 -6.38
N ILE A 414 69.77 -6.90 -5.23
CA ILE A 414 70.98 -6.05 -5.14
C ILE A 414 72.15 -6.98 -5.26
N SER A 415 72.89 -6.88 -6.36
CA SER A 415 74.27 -7.51 -6.54
C SER A 415 75.30 -6.64 -5.87
#